data_047d6e7e772612b201633fa222b87583
#
_entry.id   047d6e7e772612b201633fa222b87583
#
_cell.length_a   1.000
_cell.length_b   1.000
_cell.length_c   1.000
_cell.angle_alpha   90.00
_cell.angle_beta   90.00
_cell.angle_gamma   90.00
#
_symmetry.space_group_name_H-M   'P 1'
#
loop_
_entity.id
_entity.type
_entity.pdbx_description
1 polymer ?
#
loop_
_entity_poly.entity_id
_entity_poly.type
_entity_poly.pdbx_seq_one_letter_code
_entity_poly.pdbx_strand_id
1 'polypeptide(L)'
;MSDTLLRRYLGTDYKMAAGLNYCIFDDNIGYIRYESFLDDFGDGNLDDALAYMLLCRGLIIDIRGNGGGDLVNTEKLAARFTNEKTLVGYVQHKTGPGHSDFSSMEPRYLEPSSRLRWQKPVCVLTNRKVFSAANEFTMYMKTLPLVTIVGDHTGGGSGMPFSSSLPNGWGVRFSAVPMYDADGHSCEFGIAPDVEVQLTDEDFLRGKDTIIEAARKLLSK
;
A
#
# COMPACT_ATOMS: atom_id res chain seq x y z
N MET A 1 1.88 -3.66 14.99
CA MET A 1 3.21 -4.22 15.30
C MET A 1 3.72 -3.51 16.54
N SER A 2 4.39 -4.19 17.46
CA SER A 2 5.06 -3.47 18.54
C SER A 2 6.32 -2.81 17.98
N ASP A 3 6.66 -1.59 18.47
CA ASP A 3 7.90 -0.88 18.11
C ASP A 3 9.15 -1.76 18.25
N THR A 4 9.13 -2.68 19.19
CA THR A 4 10.24 -3.59 19.47
C THR A 4 10.50 -4.56 18.32
N LEU A 5 9.46 -5.14 17.72
CA LEU A 5 9.59 -6.03 16.55
C LEU A 5 10.05 -5.27 15.31
N LEU A 6 9.49 -4.08 15.09
CA LEU A 6 9.87 -3.25 13.96
C LEU A 6 11.36 -2.88 14.01
N ARG A 7 11.85 -2.44 15.19
CA ARG A 7 13.27 -2.10 15.43
C ARG A 7 14.19 -3.30 15.23
N ARG A 8 13.72 -4.50 15.51
CA ARG A 8 14.51 -5.72 15.30
C ARG A 8 14.78 -5.99 13.82
N TYR A 9 13.80 -5.73 12.94
CA TYR A 9 13.94 -5.92 11.49
C TYR A 9 14.65 -4.76 10.81
N LEU A 10 14.34 -3.53 11.16
CA LEU A 10 15.05 -2.35 10.64
C LEU A 10 16.51 -2.29 11.12
N GLY A 11 16.81 -2.85 12.30
CA GLY A 11 18.12 -2.72 12.92
C GLY A 11 18.38 -1.31 13.45
N THR A 12 19.67 -0.99 13.71
CA THR A 12 20.11 0.34 14.13
C THR A 12 20.57 1.21 12.96
N ASP A 13 20.88 0.60 11.83
CA ASP A 13 21.54 1.24 10.69
C ASP A 13 20.59 1.42 9.48
N TYR A 14 19.29 1.40 9.74
CA TYR A 14 18.33 1.68 8.69
C TYR A 14 18.46 3.11 8.18
N LYS A 15 18.14 3.30 6.93
CA LYS A 15 18.14 4.61 6.27
C LYS A 15 16.76 5.23 6.27
N MET A 16 16.72 6.55 6.22
CA MET A 16 15.50 7.32 6.11
C MET A 16 15.59 8.26 4.92
N ALA A 17 14.54 8.31 4.11
CA ALA A 17 14.36 9.29 3.06
C ALA A 17 12.92 9.80 3.12
N ALA A 18 12.71 10.98 3.68
CA ALA A 18 11.40 11.51 4.05
C ALA A 18 10.62 10.50 4.92
N GLY A 19 9.38 10.13 4.58
CA GLY A 19 8.57 9.13 5.31
C GLY A 19 8.97 7.67 5.09
N LEU A 20 9.98 7.38 4.26
CA LEU A 20 10.43 6.03 3.95
C LEU A 20 11.55 5.60 4.90
N ASN A 21 11.32 4.52 5.66
CA ASN A 21 12.36 3.86 6.46
C ASN A 21 12.76 2.56 5.75
N TYR A 22 14.05 2.37 5.44
CA TYR A 22 14.45 1.24 4.62
C TYR A 22 15.81 0.66 5.02
N CYS A 23 15.97 -0.64 4.77
CA CYS A 23 17.19 -1.40 4.99
C CYS A 23 17.29 -2.57 4.01
N ILE A 24 18.41 -3.30 4.06
CA ILE A 24 18.59 -4.56 3.38
C ILE A 24 18.76 -5.64 4.44
N PHE A 25 17.98 -6.72 4.36
CA PHE A 25 18.11 -7.86 5.23
C PHE A 25 19.35 -8.70 4.85
N ASP A 26 19.82 -9.51 5.78
CA ASP A 26 20.99 -10.39 5.63
C ASP A 26 20.86 -11.43 4.50
N ASP A 27 19.61 -11.76 4.10
CA ASP A 27 19.32 -12.63 2.95
C ASP A 27 19.18 -11.87 1.61
N ASN A 28 19.65 -10.63 1.55
CA ASN A 28 19.66 -9.78 0.35
C ASN A 28 18.24 -9.46 -0.18
N ILE A 29 17.30 -9.19 0.73
CA ILE A 29 15.98 -8.69 0.45
C ILE A 29 15.90 -7.25 0.93
N GLY A 30 15.43 -6.34 0.06
CA GLY A 30 15.16 -4.96 0.43
C GLY A 30 13.88 -4.87 1.27
N TYR A 31 13.85 -3.94 2.23
CA TYR A 31 12.69 -3.66 3.06
C TYR A 31 12.44 -2.17 3.15
N ILE A 32 11.22 -1.76 2.85
CA ILE A 32 10.72 -0.38 3.03
C ILE A 32 9.55 -0.43 4.00
N ARG A 33 9.62 0.37 5.06
CA ARG A 33 8.49 0.67 5.93
C ARG A 33 7.96 2.06 5.59
N TYR A 34 6.66 2.16 5.27
CA TYR A 34 5.99 3.42 5.00
C TYR A 34 4.69 3.52 5.81
N GLU A 35 4.67 4.40 6.80
CA GLU A 35 3.65 4.41 7.85
C GLU A 35 2.46 5.31 7.55
N SER A 36 2.63 6.30 6.67
CA SER A 36 1.55 7.23 6.34
C SER A 36 1.75 7.82 4.95
N PHE A 37 0.70 7.81 4.13
CA PHE A 37 0.69 8.53 2.85
C PHE A 37 0.52 10.06 3.02
N LEU A 38 0.39 10.57 4.27
CA LEU A 38 0.54 12.00 4.58
C LEU A 38 2.01 12.45 4.61
N ASP A 39 2.93 11.52 4.86
CA ASP A 39 4.36 11.81 4.83
C ASP A 39 4.82 11.90 3.37
N ASP A 40 4.99 13.12 2.89
CA ASP A 40 5.41 13.36 1.51
C ASP A 40 6.86 12.92 1.28
N PHE A 41 7.13 12.49 0.07
CA PHE A 41 8.48 12.18 -0.42
C PHE A 41 8.63 12.65 -1.87
N GLY A 42 9.80 13.18 -2.16
CA GLY A 42 10.18 13.54 -3.53
C GLY A 42 10.64 12.34 -4.34
N ASP A 43 10.68 12.48 -5.66
CA ASP A 43 11.21 11.46 -6.56
C ASP A 43 12.65 11.05 -6.21
N GLY A 44 13.50 11.99 -5.79
CA GLY A 44 14.85 11.71 -5.33
C GLY A 44 14.91 10.77 -4.14
N ASN A 45 13.98 10.91 -3.19
CA ASN A 45 13.91 10.01 -2.02
C ASN A 45 13.60 8.56 -2.43
N LEU A 46 12.70 8.37 -3.39
CA LEU A 46 12.41 7.04 -3.95
C LEU A 46 13.59 6.50 -4.77
N ASP A 47 14.24 7.35 -5.57
CA ASP A 47 15.42 6.94 -6.33
C ASP A 47 16.55 6.49 -5.40
N ASP A 48 16.82 7.21 -4.33
CA ASP A 48 17.84 6.86 -3.33
C ASP A 48 17.52 5.52 -2.66
N ALA A 49 16.26 5.33 -2.22
CA ALA A 49 15.85 4.09 -1.59
C ALA A 49 15.93 2.88 -2.55
N LEU A 50 15.41 3.01 -3.77
CA LEU A 50 15.42 1.93 -4.75
C LEU A 50 16.83 1.66 -5.28
N ALA A 51 17.68 2.69 -5.48
CA ALA A 51 19.06 2.53 -5.90
C ALA A 51 19.90 1.80 -4.82
N TYR A 52 19.68 2.13 -3.53
CA TYR A 52 20.36 1.46 -2.42
C TYR A 52 20.07 -0.05 -2.40
N MET A 53 18.86 -0.46 -2.77
CA MET A 53 18.43 -1.85 -2.79
C MET A 53 18.54 -2.51 -4.17
N LEU A 54 19.13 -1.85 -5.17
CA LEU A 54 19.11 -2.30 -6.58
C LEU A 54 19.64 -3.72 -6.77
N LEU A 55 20.61 -4.16 -5.96
CA LEU A 55 21.18 -5.49 -6.04
C LEU A 55 20.40 -6.55 -5.24
N CYS A 56 19.36 -6.16 -4.49
CA CYS A 56 18.51 -7.11 -3.80
C CYS A 56 17.76 -7.99 -4.79
N ARG A 57 17.44 -9.21 -4.38
CA ARG A 57 16.68 -10.17 -5.19
C ARG A 57 15.18 -9.87 -5.24
N GLY A 58 14.66 -9.19 -4.24
CA GLY A 58 13.26 -8.78 -4.10
C GLY A 58 13.10 -7.68 -3.07
N LEU A 59 11.89 -7.16 -2.95
CA LEU A 59 11.56 -6.03 -2.08
C LEU A 59 10.31 -6.34 -1.25
N ILE A 60 10.35 -6.00 0.03
CA ILE A 60 9.18 -5.96 0.90
C ILE A 60 8.80 -4.50 1.12
N ILE A 61 7.54 -4.16 0.87
CA ILE A 61 6.96 -2.86 1.19
C ILE A 61 5.95 -3.07 2.31
N ASP A 62 6.27 -2.63 3.51
CA ASP A 62 5.42 -2.79 4.68
C ASP A 62 4.60 -1.53 4.94
N ILE A 63 3.31 -1.60 4.62
CA ILE A 63 2.33 -0.55 4.88
C ILE A 63 1.35 -0.92 6.00
N ARG A 64 1.63 -1.96 6.77
CA ARG A 64 0.75 -2.37 7.88
C ARG A 64 0.58 -1.22 8.89
N GLY A 65 -0.66 -0.89 9.21
CA GLY A 65 -0.99 0.22 10.10
C GLY A 65 -1.05 1.59 9.41
N ASN A 66 -0.76 1.68 8.11
CA ASN A 66 -0.86 2.91 7.33
C ASN A 66 -2.34 3.27 7.12
N GLY A 67 -2.78 4.37 7.72
CA GLY A 67 -4.16 4.87 7.65
C GLY A 67 -4.51 5.64 6.37
N GLY A 68 -3.58 5.73 5.43
CA GLY A 68 -3.76 6.46 4.18
C GLY A 68 -3.14 7.87 4.20
N GLY A 69 -3.67 8.76 3.39
CA GLY A 69 -3.18 10.13 3.20
C GLY A 69 -3.42 10.64 1.79
N ASP A 70 -2.39 11.14 1.12
CA ASP A 70 -2.47 11.73 -0.21
C ASP A 70 -2.39 10.67 -1.32
N LEU A 71 -3.33 10.71 -2.26
CA LEU A 71 -3.36 9.85 -3.43
C LEU A 71 -2.21 10.11 -4.41
N VAL A 72 -1.66 11.32 -4.44
CA VAL A 72 -0.48 11.64 -5.25
C VAL A 72 0.71 10.78 -4.82
N ASN A 73 0.90 10.58 -3.51
CA ASN A 73 1.95 9.71 -3.00
C ASN A 73 1.69 8.22 -3.31
N THR A 74 0.41 7.82 -3.34
CA THR A 74 -0.01 6.47 -3.78
C THR A 74 0.44 6.19 -5.22
N GLU A 75 0.08 7.07 -6.15
CA GLU A 75 0.45 6.93 -7.57
C GLU A 75 1.95 7.02 -7.78
N LYS A 76 2.62 7.99 -7.14
CA LYS A 76 4.07 8.20 -7.22
C LYS A 76 4.85 6.94 -6.79
N LEU A 77 4.43 6.29 -5.71
CA LEU A 77 5.07 5.06 -5.24
C LEU A 77 4.76 3.89 -6.17
N ALA A 78 3.49 3.65 -6.50
CA ALA A 78 3.06 2.52 -7.32
C ALA A 78 3.66 2.56 -8.73
N ALA A 79 3.79 3.75 -9.32
CA ALA A 79 4.36 3.96 -10.66
C ALA A 79 5.80 3.46 -10.83
N ARG A 80 6.51 3.22 -9.71
CA ARG A 80 7.87 2.66 -9.71
C ARG A 80 7.92 1.14 -9.97
N PHE A 81 6.76 0.45 -9.98
CA PHE A 81 6.67 -1.00 -10.04
C PHE A 81 6.03 -1.54 -11.32
N THR A 82 5.71 -0.66 -12.26
CA THR A 82 5.22 -1.04 -13.61
C THR A 82 6.12 -0.45 -14.71
N ASN A 83 6.15 -1.13 -15.87
CA ASN A 83 6.79 -0.65 -17.09
C ASN A 83 5.79 -0.20 -18.16
N GLU A 84 4.52 -0.42 -17.94
CA GLU A 84 3.46 -0.14 -18.89
C GLU A 84 2.26 0.52 -18.22
N LYS A 85 1.46 1.21 -19.01
CA LYS A 85 0.18 1.75 -18.58
C LYS A 85 -0.75 0.59 -18.18
N THR A 86 -1.09 0.52 -16.91
CA THR A 86 -1.86 -0.59 -16.33
C THR A 86 -3.22 -0.09 -15.84
N LEU A 87 -4.29 -0.79 -16.20
CA LEU A 87 -5.61 -0.57 -15.61
C LEU A 87 -5.57 -1.01 -14.14
N VAL A 88 -5.81 -0.09 -13.22
CA VAL A 88 -5.73 -0.36 -11.78
C VAL A 88 -7.08 -0.33 -11.07
N GLY A 89 -8.14 0.07 -11.77
CA GLY A 89 -9.48 0.10 -11.21
C GLY A 89 -10.40 1.06 -11.92
N TYR A 90 -11.53 1.35 -11.27
CA TYR A 90 -12.55 2.26 -11.78
C TYR A 90 -13.03 3.20 -10.68
N VAL A 91 -13.63 4.30 -11.10
CA VAL A 91 -14.25 5.31 -10.23
C VAL A 91 -15.60 5.71 -10.77
N GLN A 92 -16.51 6.06 -9.88
CA GLN A 92 -17.79 6.69 -10.24
C GLN A 92 -17.94 8.02 -9.52
N HIS A 93 -18.60 8.96 -10.18
CA HIS A 93 -18.88 10.27 -9.62
C HIS A 93 -20.38 10.45 -9.42
N LYS A 94 -20.74 11.17 -8.36
CA LYS A 94 -22.13 11.54 -8.09
C LYS A 94 -22.63 12.48 -9.20
N THR A 95 -23.79 12.18 -9.80
CA THR A 95 -24.37 12.96 -10.90
C THR A 95 -25.69 13.65 -10.52
N GLY A 96 -26.25 13.34 -9.35
CA GLY A 96 -27.49 13.92 -8.89
C GLY A 96 -27.78 13.66 -7.40
N PRO A 97 -28.91 14.12 -6.87
CA PRO A 97 -29.27 14.00 -5.45
C PRO A 97 -29.81 12.60 -5.07
N GLY A 98 -30.23 11.80 -6.04
CA GLY A 98 -30.78 10.46 -5.80
C GLY A 98 -29.73 9.49 -5.30
N HIS A 99 -30.13 8.48 -4.52
CA HIS A 99 -29.21 7.51 -3.94
C HIS A 99 -28.35 6.78 -4.98
N SER A 100 -28.92 6.49 -6.15
CA SER A 100 -28.28 5.73 -7.24
C SER A 100 -27.74 6.60 -8.36
N ASP A 101 -27.72 7.92 -8.23
CA ASP A 101 -27.29 8.84 -9.29
C ASP A 101 -25.75 8.88 -9.36
N PHE A 102 -25.18 7.94 -10.08
CA PHE A 102 -23.74 7.87 -10.35
C PHE A 102 -23.46 7.85 -11.85
N SER A 103 -22.25 8.31 -12.22
CA SER A 103 -21.73 8.16 -13.58
C SER A 103 -21.55 6.67 -13.95
N SER A 104 -21.28 6.37 -15.22
CA SER A 104 -20.68 5.11 -15.60
C SER A 104 -19.32 4.93 -14.87
N MET A 105 -18.85 3.70 -14.77
CA MET A 105 -17.50 3.40 -14.28
C MET A 105 -16.46 4.00 -15.23
N GLU A 106 -15.60 4.86 -14.72
CA GLU A 106 -14.51 5.51 -15.43
C GLU A 106 -13.21 4.79 -15.11
N PRO A 107 -12.46 4.27 -16.10
CA PRO A 107 -11.25 3.50 -15.85
C PRO A 107 -10.14 4.41 -15.32
N ARG A 108 -9.41 3.91 -14.33
CA ARG A 108 -8.20 4.52 -13.80
C ARG A 108 -6.98 3.72 -14.24
N TYR A 109 -5.98 4.43 -14.72
CA TYR A 109 -4.74 3.85 -15.19
C TYR A 109 -3.56 4.36 -14.37
N LEU A 110 -2.64 3.47 -14.05
CA LEU A 110 -1.33 3.79 -13.51
C LEU A 110 -0.34 3.89 -14.67
N GLU A 111 0.26 5.05 -14.82
CA GLU A 111 1.34 5.27 -15.80
C GLU A 111 2.70 4.92 -15.16
N PRO A 112 3.62 4.32 -15.92
CA PRO A 112 4.95 4.04 -15.40
C PRO A 112 5.73 5.32 -15.14
N SER A 113 6.46 5.37 -14.03
CA SER A 113 7.36 6.50 -13.75
C SER A 113 8.46 6.58 -14.81
N SER A 114 8.83 7.81 -15.18
CA SER A 114 10.02 8.07 -16.01
C SER A 114 11.36 7.93 -15.25
N ARG A 115 11.29 7.75 -13.93
CA ARG A 115 12.42 7.63 -13.01
C ARG A 115 12.80 6.15 -12.81
N LEU A 116 13.73 5.87 -11.87
CA LEU A 116 14.14 4.51 -11.51
C LEU A 116 12.92 3.64 -11.15
N ARG A 117 12.78 2.51 -11.81
CA ARG A 117 11.70 1.53 -11.59
C ARG A 117 12.26 0.21 -11.09
N TRP A 118 11.50 -0.44 -10.24
CA TRP A 118 11.82 -1.74 -9.69
C TRP A 118 11.11 -2.85 -10.46
N GLN A 119 11.89 -3.74 -11.08
CA GLN A 119 11.36 -4.79 -11.96
C GLN A 119 11.75 -6.19 -11.48
N LYS A 120 11.69 -6.40 -10.18
CA LYS A 120 11.92 -7.67 -9.49
C LYS A 120 10.73 -7.97 -8.57
N PRO A 121 10.61 -9.21 -8.03
CA PRO A 121 9.51 -9.57 -7.14
C PRO A 121 9.35 -8.61 -5.95
N VAL A 122 8.10 -8.30 -5.60
CA VAL A 122 7.71 -7.43 -4.49
C VAL A 122 6.66 -8.13 -3.64
N CYS A 123 6.81 -8.08 -2.33
CA CYS A 123 5.74 -8.38 -1.38
C CYS A 123 5.26 -7.10 -0.71
N VAL A 124 3.96 -6.80 -0.78
CA VAL A 124 3.34 -5.70 -0.03
C VAL A 124 2.66 -6.28 1.20
N LEU A 125 3.06 -5.82 2.39
CA LEU A 125 2.50 -6.32 3.64
C LEU A 125 1.30 -5.47 4.08
N THR A 126 0.18 -6.13 4.33
CA THR A 126 -1.08 -5.50 4.70
C THR A 126 -1.65 -6.03 6.01
N ASN A 127 -2.53 -5.25 6.62
CA ASN A 127 -3.38 -5.63 7.74
C ASN A 127 -4.66 -4.78 7.78
N ARG A 128 -5.59 -5.09 8.70
CA ARG A 128 -6.88 -4.40 8.85
C ARG A 128 -6.79 -2.89 9.12
N LYS A 129 -5.60 -2.37 9.46
CA LYS A 129 -5.38 -0.92 9.66
C LYS A 129 -4.90 -0.20 8.40
N VAL A 130 -4.65 -0.92 7.31
CA VAL A 130 -4.37 -0.33 5.99
C VAL A 130 -5.68 0.26 5.46
N PHE A 131 -5.73 1.59 5.29
CA PHE A 131 -6.98 2.29 5.04
C PHE A 131 -6.81 3.45 4.04
N SER A 132 -7.91 3.84 3.34
CA SER A 132 -7.93 5.02 2.45
C SER A 132 -6.85 4.95 1.37
N ALA A 133 -6.00 5.96 1.19
CA ALA A 133 -4.92 5.98 0.18
C ALA A 133 -4.00 4.75 0.24
N ALA A 134 -3.78 4.15 1.42
CA ALA A 134 -3.02 2.91 1.57
C ALA A 134 -3.79 1.69 1.04
N ASN A 135 -5.12 1.68 1.17
CA ASN A 135 -5.98 0.68 0.55
C ASN A 135 -5.93 0.81 -0.99
N GLU A 136 -5.96 2.03 -1.51
CA GLU A 136 -5.82 2.30 -2.94
C GLU A 136 -4.44 1.90 -3.47
N PHE A 137 -3.37 2.17 -2.71
CA PHE A 137 -2.05 1.64 -3.03
C PHE A 137 -2.05 0.12 -3.14
N THR A 138 -2.70 -0.58 -2.21
CA THR A 138 -2.83 -2.04 -2.25
C THR A 138 -3.58 -2.50 -3.50
N MET A 139 -4.67 -1.79 -3.86
CA MET A 139 -5.42 -2.05 -5.10
C MET A 139 -4.53 -1.94 -6.34
N TYR A 140 -3.75 -0.86 -6.46
CA TYR A 140 -2.85 -0.66 -7.59
C TYR A 140 -1.78 -1.75 -7.65
N MET A 141 -1.11 -2.00 -6.54
CA MET A 141 -0.03 -2.98 -6.48
C MET A 141 -0.52 -4.39 -6.80
N LYS A 142 -1.75 -4.74 -6.41
CA LYS A 142 -2.33 -6.07 -6.66
C LYS A 142 -2.53 -6.37 -8.17
N THR A 143 -2.63 -5.35 -9.03
CA THR A 143 -2.73 -5.54 -10.48
C THR A 143 -1.39 -5.82 -11.16
N LEU A 144 -0.27 -5.59 -10.47
CA LEU A 144 1.05 -5.66 -11.06
C LEU A 144 1.63 -7.08 -11.00
N PRO A 145 2.20 -7.60 -12.12
CA PRO A 145 2.52 -9.03 -12.25
C PRO A 145 3.65 -9.53 -11.34
N LEU A 146 4.51 -8.63 -10.85
CA LEU A 146 5.63 -8.97 -9.96
C LEU A 146 5.32 -8.73 -8.49
N VAL A 147 4.07 -8.41 -8.15
CA VAL A 147 3.65 -8.06 -6.79
C VAL A 147 2.80 -9.17 -6.19
N THR A 148 3.04 -9.44 -4.91
CA THR A 148 2.22 -10.34 -4.09
C THR A 148 1.80 -9.58 -2.82
N ILE A 149 0.51 -9.52 -2.55
CA ILE A 149 -0.03 -8.94 -1.32
C ILE A 149 -0.02 -10.01 -0.23
N VAL A 150 0.63 -9.74 0.90
CA VAL A 150 0.85 -10.71 1.98
C VAL A 150 0.35 -10.15 3.32
N GLY A 151 -0.35 -10.94 4.08
CA GLY A 151 -0.81 -10.57 5.42
C GLY A 151 -2.30 -10.74 5.60
N ASP A 152 -2.98 -9.73 6.14
CA ASP A 152 -4.42 -9.75 6.36
C ASP A 152 -5.13 -8.79 5.39
N HIS A 153 -6.42 -8.98 5.25
CA HIS A 153 -7.34 -8.11 4.54
C HIS A 153 -7.16 -6.65 4.97
N THR A 154 -7.18 -5.71 4.03
CA THR A 154 -7.11 -4.28 4.36
C THR A 154 -8.39 -3.77 5.03
N GLY A 155 -8.36 -2.57 5.58
CA GLY A 155 -9.49 -1.94 6.24
C GLY A 155 -10.48 -1.26 5.29
N GLY A 156 -10.10 -1.02 4.03
CA GLY A 156 -10.97 -0.38 3.05
C GLY A 156 -10.93 1.16 3.09
N GLY A 157 -12.11 1.78 2.96
CA GLY A 157 -12.27 3.23 3.08
C GLY A 157 -11.80 4.03 1.86
N SER A 158 -11.78 3.43 0.69
CA SER A 158 -11.61 4.13 -0.58
C SER A 158 -12.85 4.96 -0.88
N GLY A 159 -12.71 6.15 -1.48
CA GLY A 159 -13.89 6.89 -1.92
C GLY A 159 -13.87 8.38 -1.70
N MET A 160 -12.70 9.01 -1.55
CA MET A 160 -12.55 10.48 -1.44
C MET A 160 -13.62 11.09 -0.52
N PRO A 161 -13.46 11.02 0.81
CA PRO A 161 -14.53 11.34 1.75
C PRO A 161 -14.96 12.79 1.66
N PHE A 162 -16.25 13.00 1.69
CA PHE A 162 -16.89 14.30 1.82
C PHE A 162 -17.26 14.54 3.28
N SER A 163 -17.10 15.77 3.75
CA SER A 163 -17.49 16.18 5.09
C SER A 163 -18.63 17.20 5.03
N SER A 164 -19.61 17.05 5.92
CA SER A 164 -20.76 17.95 6.08
C SER A 164 -21.10 18.05 7.55
N SER A 165 -22.10 18.88 7.89
CA SER A 165 -22.62 18.99 9.25
C SER A 165 -24.14 18.83 9.28
N LEU A 166 -24.61 18.21 10.36
CA LEU A 166 -26.03 18.14 10.66
C LEU A 166 -26.54 19.47 11.26
N PRO A 167 -27.85 19.73 11.21
CA PRO A 167 -28.44 20.97 11.80
C PRO A 167 -28.12 21.16 13.29
N ASN A 168 -27.86 20.11 14.03
CA ASN A 168 -27.46 20.15 15.43
C ASN A 168 -25.96 20.42 15.66
N GLY A 169 -25.19 20.66 14.57
CA GLY A 169 -23.75 20.96 14.63
C GLY A 169 -22.83 19.72 14.62
N TRP A 170 -23.36 18.50 14.55
CA TRP A 170 -22.51 17.30 14.42
C TRP A 170 -21.90 17.20 13.04
N GLY A 171 -20.61 16.90 13.00
CA GLY A 171 -19.92 16.56 11.76
C GLY A 171 -20.29 15.19 11.27
N VAL A 172 -20.46 15.04 9.95
CA VAL A 172 -20.61 13.76 9.26
C VAL A 172 -19.55 13.66 8.17
N ARG A 173 -19.02 12.45 7.96
CA ARG A 173 -18.06 12.16 6.92
C ARG A 173 -18.44 10.84 6.25
N PHE A 174 -18.43 10.81 4.93
CA PHE A 174 -18.81 9.63 4.16
C PHE A 174 -18.08 9.59 2.83
N SER A 175 -17.92 8.39 2.27
CA SER A 175 -17.37 8.18 0.92
C SER A 175 -18.28 8.83 -0.12
N ALA A 176 -17.71 9.63 -1.01
CA ALA A 176 -18.46 10.36 -2.03
C ALA A 176 -18.21 9.83 -3.44
N VAL A 177 -17.13 9.12 -3.66
CA VAL A 177 -16.65 8.65 -4.96
C VAL A 177 -16.40 7.15 -4.86
N PRO A 178 -17.37 6.28 -5.20
CA PRO A 178 -17.17 4.85 -5.18
C PRO A 178 -15.98 4.42 -6.04
N MET A 179 -15.13 3.57 -5.50
CA MET A 179 -13.95 3.02 -6.16
C MET A 179 -14.02 1.52 -6.24
N TYR A 180 -13.54 0.99 -7.36
CA TYR A 180 -13.59 -0.42 -7.69
C TYR A 180 -12.20 -0.89 -8.16
N ASP A 181 -11.87 -2.14 -7.91
CA ASP A 181 -10.67 -2.77 -8.45
C ASP A 181 -10.78 -3.00 -9.97
N ALA A 182 -9.74 -3.57 -10.57
CA ALA A 182 -9.70 -3.83 -12.01
C ALA A 182 -10.75 -4.86 -12.48
N ASP A 183 -11.27 -5.69 -11.57
CA ASP A 183 -12.33 -6.66 -11.81
C ASP A 183 -13.74 -6.09 -11.56
N GLY A 184 -13.84 -4.84 -11.11
CA GLY A 184 -15.09 -4.15 -10.82
C GLY A 184 -15.68 -4.43 -9.43
N HIS A 185 -14.91 -4.98 -8.49
CA HIS A 185 -15.34 -5.16 -7.11
C HIS A 185 -15.11 -3.90 -6.28
N SER A 186 -16.06 -3.57 -5.42
CA SER A 186 -15.93 -2.39 -4.54
C SER A 186 -14.76 -2.53 -3.56
N CYS A 187 -13.93 -1.49 -3.50
CA CYS A 187 -12.78 -1.42 -2.58
C CYS A 187 -13.14 -0.83 -1.21
N GLU A 188 -14.40 -0.42 -0.98
CA GLU A 188 -14.84 0.23 0.26
C GLU A 188 -14.60 -0.63 1.50
N PHE A 189 -14.79 -1.94 1.37
CA PHE A 189 -14.66 -2.88 2.48
C PHE A 189 -13.30 -3.55 2.58
N GLY A 190 -12.34 -3.09 1.78
CA GLY A 190 -10.96 -3.56 1.76
C GLY A 190 -10.66 -4.58 0.67
N ILE A 191 -9.39 -4.99 0.66
CA ILE A 191 -8.80 -5.85 -0.37
C ILE A 191 -8.21 -7.08 0.31
N ALA A 192 -8.56 -8.25 -0.20
CA ALA A 192 -8.00 -9.52 0.27
C ALA A 192 -6.53 -9.65 -0.16
N PRO A 193 -5.64 -10.18 0.70
CA PRO A 193 -4.28 -10.52 0.30
C PRO A 193 -4.27 -11.70 -0.68
N ASP A 194 -3.16 -11.86 -1.41
CA ASP A 194 -2.91 -13.05 -2.24
C ASP A 194 -2.43 -14.23 -1.39
N VAL A 195 -1.72 -13.91 -0.30
CA VAL A 195 -1.25 -14.88 0.70
C VAL A 195 -1.68 -14.42 2.08
N GLU A 196 -2.70 -15.06 2.64
CA GLU A 196 -3.18 -14.75 3.97
C GLU A 196 -2.23 -15.31 5.03
N VAL A 197 -1.71 -14.42 5.88
CA VAL A 197 -0.79 -14.75 6.97
C VAL A 197 -1.10 -13.86 8.16
N GLN A 198 -1.22 -14.46 9.33
CA GLN A 198 -1.39 -13.75 10.59
C GLN A 198 -0.16 -13.90 11.49
N LEU A 199 0.06 -12.92 12.36
CA LEU A 199 1.08 -13.04 13.41
C LEU A 199 0.71 -14.18 14.36
N THR A 200 1.67 -15.04 14.66
CA THR A 200 1.49 -16.09 15.65
C THR A 200 2.15 -15.73 16.97
N ASP A 201 1.56 -16.14 18.07
CA ASP A 201 2.14 -15.92 19.41
C ASP A 201 3.50 -16.62 19.54
N GLU A 202 3.67 -17.77 18.92
CA GLU A 202 4.92 -18.52 18.93
C GLU A 202 6.06 -17.72 18.28
N ASP A 203 5.85 -17.17 17.09
CA ASP A 203 6.85 -16.35 16.41
C ASP A 203 7.10 -15.05 17.17
N PHE A 204 6.03 -14.41 17.66
CA PHE A 204 6.14 -13.19 18.44
C PHE A 204 7.02 -13.37 19.70
N LEU A 205 6.82 -14.46 20.45
CA LEU A 205 7.64 -14.80 21.62
C LEU A 205 9.10 -15.07 21.25
N ARG A 206 9.36 -15.59 20.06
CA ARG A 206 10.72 -15.75 19.50
C ARG A 206 11.28 -14.46 18.90
N GLY A 207 10.53 -13.36 18.95
CA GLY A 207 10.87 -12.07 18.37
C GLY A 207 10.89 -12.11 16.83
N LYS A 208 10.07 -12.94 16.20
CA LYS A 208 9.87 -13.01 14.77
C LYS A 208 8.53 -12.37 14.37
N ASP A 209 8.50 -11.80 13.20
CA ASP A 209 7.27 -11.34 12.56
C ASP A 209 6.87 -12.36 11.48
N THR A 210 5.83 -13.16 11.76
CA THR A 210 5.38 -14.24 10.87
C THR A 210 5.11 -13.75 9.45
N ILE A 211 4.59 -12.51 9.30
CA ILE A 211 4.24 -11.95 8.00
C ILE A 211 5.50 -11.56 7.21
N ILE A 212 6.49 -10.92 7.87
CA ILE A 212 7.78 -10.63 7.24
C ILE A 212 8.49 -11.92 6.84
N GLU A 213 8.53 -12.92 7.72
CA GLU A 213 9.18 -14.19 7.42
C GLU A 213 8.50 -14.94 6.25
N ALA A 214 7.17 -14.87 6.15
CA ALA A 214 6.44 -15.41 5.00
C ALA A 214 6.82 -14.69 3.69
N ALA A 215 6.89 -13.36 3.71
CA ALA A 215 7.31 -12.59 2.54
C ALA A 215 8.76 -12.89 2.14
N ARG A 216 9.69 -12.99 3.09
CA ARG A 216 11.08 -13.39 2.84
C ARG A 216 11.16 -14.76 2.16
N LYS A 217 10.35 -15.72 2.62
CA LYS A 217 10.28 -17.06 2.02
C LYS A 217 9.74 -17.05 0.59
N LEU A 218 8.76 -16.17 0.28
CA LEU A 218 8.25 -16.01 -1.09
C LEU A 218 9.31 -15.44 -2.02
N LEU A 219 10.05 -14.43 -1.57
CA LEU A 219 11.10 -13.76 -2.34
C LEU A 219 12.42 -14.55 -2.43
N SER A 220 12.53 -15.66 -1.72
CA SER A 220 13.73 -16.54 -1.73
C SER A 220 13.67 -17.66 -2.75
N LYS A 221 12.54 -17.79 -3.45
CA LYS A 221 12.36 -18.78 -4.53
C LYS A 221 12.88 -18.25 -5.85
#